data_9aeff48e57b77e20a27e1de00ef0a8be
#
_entry.id   9aeff48e57b77e20a27e1de00ef0a8be
#
_cell.length_a   1.000
_cell.length_b   1.000
_cell.length_c   1.000
_cell.angle_alpha   90.00
_cell.angle_beta   90.00
_cell.angle_gamma   90.00
#
_symmetry.space_group_name_H-M   'P 1'
#
loop_
_entity.id
_entity.type
_entity.pdbx_description
1 polymer ?
#
loop_
_entity_poly.entity_id
_entity_poly.type
_entity_poly.pdbx_seq_one_letter_code
_entity_poly.pdbx_strand_id
1 'polypeptide(L)'
;MLALLALTGCEPANTADSDAESGPRFVLAGKLEHKKLDEASGLVAGLDGVFFLHNDGGERLFAIDSSGRDLGRMKVKDARNKDWEDITRVMGEDRPLLVIGDTGDNLATRKSVRLYFIEEPSPESFGEKLTPVHKIKVRYPDGPRDVESIAYDPHSDMILFLTKRDVPPKLYGIPRDLALVEKELEATYLGEIRPLRPPARSDILSNPKRGMWVSQPTGLDISTDGHLAAVITYRSLYVYERGKHETWLEAFQREPAEFIGPPGLHDEAVAFSQDQQAIYVATERRPAPLHRLDLDEPALRVIRRETAKEP
;
A
#
# COMPACT_ATOMS: atom_id res chain seq x y z
N MET A 1 57.49 58.51 19.57
CA MET A 1 56.95 57.37 20.27
C MET A 1 55.70 56.88 19.44
N LEU A 2 55.90 55.83 18.64
CA LEU A 2 54.85 55.18 17.86
C LEU A 2 54.30 54.05 18.72
N ALA A 3 52.98 54.07 18.96
CA ALA A 3 52.24 52.95 19.60
C ALA A 3 51.80 51.98 18.55
N LEU A 4 52.22 50.71 18.63
CA LEU A 4 51.85 49.61 17.84
C LEU A 4 50.50 49.06 18.41
N LEU A 5 49.36 49.17 17.68
CA LEU A 5 48.19 48.45 18.02
C LEU A 5 48.27 47.02 17.42
N ALA A 6 48.19 46.03 18.26
CA ALA A 6 48.08 44.64 17.91
C ALA A 6 46.60 44.34 17.61
N LEU A 7 46.30 43.98 16.38
CA LEU A 7 45.02 43.42 15.95
C LEU A 7 45.02 41.93 16.28
N THR A 8 44.24 41.53 17.30
CA THR A 8 43.94 40.14 17.57
C THR A 8 42.87 39.71 16.57
N GLY A 9 43.25 38.81 15.67
CA GLY A 9 42.33 38.16 14.76
C GLY A 9 41.36 37.24 15.52
N CYS A 10 40.07 37.49 15.40
CA CYS A 10 39.05 36.49 15.70
C CYS A 10 39.05 35.45 14.58
N GLU A 11 39.44 34.24 14.88
CA GLU A 11 39.16 33.10 14.03
C GLU A 11 37.62 32.86 14.01
N PRO A 12 37.01 32.63 12.86
CA PRO A 12 35.63 32.24 12.82
C PRO A 12 35.49 30.83 13.40
N ALA A 13 34.67 30.68 14.44
CA ALA A 13 34.25 29.38 14.96
C ALA A 13 33.66 28.58 13.82
N ASN A 14 34.30 27.47 13.55
CA ASN A 14 33.84 26.47 12.59
C ASN A 14 32.59 25.79 13.20
N THR A 15 31.41 26.26 12.86
CA THR A 15 30.15 25.56 13.14
C THR A 15 29.97 24.47 12.12
N ALA A 16 30.78 23.43 12.21
CA ALA A 16 30.41 22.11 11.72
C ALA A 16 29.51 21.51 12.80
N ASP A 17 28.36 21.18 12.40
CA ASP A 17 27.41 20.14 12.82
C ASP A 17 25.99 20.68 12.82
N SER A 18 25.41 20.70 11.64
CA SER A 18 23.99 20.56 11.48
C SER A 18 23.74 19.31 10.63
N ASP A 19 24.18 18.16 11.06
CA ASP A 19 23.54 16.90 10.82
C ASP A 19 22.24 16.88 11.64
N ALA A 20 21.32 17.74 11.27
CA ALA A 20 19.91 17.51 11.57
C ALA A 20 19.62 16.17 10.90
N GLU A 21 19.54 15.08 11.68
CA GLU A 21 19.07 13.77 11.24
C GLU A 21 17.78 13.99 10.47
N SER A 22 17.89 14.01 9.15
CA SER A 22 16.72 14.09 8.30
C SER A 22 16.01 12.76 8.48
N GLY A 23 14.87 12.80 9.19
CA GLY A 23 14.06 11.61 9.42
C GLY A 23 13.75 10.88 8.11
N PRO A 24 13.24 9.64 8.18
CA PRO A 24 12.98 8.82 7.02
C PRO A 24 12.09 9.56 6.01
N ARG A 25 12.46 9.53 4.74
CA ARG A 25 11.79 10.28 3.68
C ARG A 25 11.56 9.42 2.47
N PHE A 26 10.45 9.70 1.79
CA PHE A 26 10.24 9.17 0.46
C PHE A 26 11.28 9.70 -0.52
N VAL A 27 11.87 8.79 -1.28
CA VAL A 27 12.72 9.10 -2.43
C VAL A 27 12.00 8.71 -3.72
N LEU A 28 12.26 9.46 -4.79
CA LEU A 28 11.76 9.08 -6.11
C LEU A 28 12.58 7.90 -6.61
N ALA A 29 11.98 6.70 -6.63
CA ALA A 29 12.60 5.51 -7.20
C ALA A 29 12.64 5.59 -8.74
N GLY A 30 11.58 6.16 -9.34
CA GLY A 30 11.48 6.35 -10.77
C GLY A 30 10.09 6.76 -11.20
N LYS A 31 9.72 6.39 -12.43
CA LYS A 31 8.41 6.69 -13.00
C LYS A 31 7.87 5.47 -13.71
N LEU A 32 6.57 5.25 -13.62
CA LEU A 32 5.90 4.22 -14.38
C LEU A 32 5.99 4.53 -15.87
N GLU A 33 6.78 3.76 -16.62
CA GLU A 33 7.06 4.05 -18.03
C GLU A 33 5.90 3.69 -18.96
N HIS A 34 5.08 2.70 -18.56
CA HIS A 34 4.01 2.22 -19.43
C HIS A 34 2.90 3.27 -19.58
N LYS A 35 2.70 3.76 -20.80
CA LYS A 35 1.76 4.89 -21.11
C LYS A 35 0.28 4.63 -20.75
N LYS A 36 -0.11 3.40 -20.48
CA LYS A 36 -1.47 3.01 -20.06
C LYS A 36 -1.59 2.77 -18.56
N LEU A 37 -0.53 2.96 -17.80
CA LEU A 37 -0.54 3.02 -16.35
C LEU A 37 -0.75 4.48 -15.95
N ASP A 38 -1.99 4.88 -15.84
CA ASP A 38 -2.41 6.25 -15.54
C ASP A 38 -3.34 6.36 -14.33
N GLU A 39 -3.87 5.22 -13.90
CA GLU A 39 -4.78 5.07 -12.77
C GLU A 39 -4.32 3.83 -11.98
N ALA A 40 -3.03 3.84 -11.55
CA ALA A 40 -2.45 2.73 -10.78
C ALA A 40 -3.15 2.62 -9.43
N SER A 41 -3.87 1.53 -9.23
CA SER A 41 -4.70 1.29 -8.06
C SER A 41 -4.10 0.24 -7.11
N GLY A 42 -3.64 -0.89 -7.58
CA GLY A 42 -2.99 -1.91 -6.77
C GLY A 42 -1.53 -2.16 -7.15
N LEU A 43 -0.69 -2.48 -6.15
CA LEU A 43 0.72 -2.81 -6.32
C LEU A 43 1.10 -3.98 -5.43
N VAL A 44 1.88 -4.93 -5.95
CA VAL A 44 2.40 -6.04 -5.15
C VAL A 44 3.79 -6.46 -5.64
N ALA A 45 4.68 -6.81 -4.71
CA ALA A 45 5.96 -7.39 -5.07
C ALA A 45 5.81 -8.87 -5.44
N GLY A 46 6.35 -9.23 -6.59
CA GLY A 46 6.54 -10.60 -7.03
C GLY A 46 7.94 -11.11 -6.78
N LEU A 47 8.30 -12.20 -7.45
CA LEU A 47 9.66 -12.77 -7.41
C LEU A 47 10.65 -11.92 -8.21
N ASP A 48 11.93 -12.11 -7.94
CA ASP A 48 13.06 -11.55 -8.71
C ASP A 48 13.04 -10.01 -8.89
N GLY A 49 12.47 -9.28 -7.92
CA GLY A 49 12.41 -7.82 -7.94
C GLY A 49 11.38 -7.25 -8.93
N VAL A 50 10.47 -8.07 -9.42
CA VAL A 50 9.33 -7.64 -10.24
C VAL A 50 8.23 -7.12 -9.32
N PHE A 51 7.57 -6.06 -9.75
CA PHE A 51 6.31 -5.61 -9.17
C PHE A 51 5.18 -5.77 -10.18
N PHE A 52 4.03 -6.21 -9.68
CA PHE A 52 2.80 -6.29 -10.47
C PHE A 52 1.82 -5.22 -10.01
N LEU A 53 1.15 -4.61 -10.97
CA LEU A 53 0.14 -3.59 -10.71
C LEU A 53 -0.95 -3.59 -11.78
N HIS A 54 -2.05 -2.95 -11.50
CA HIS A 54 -3.16 -2.73 -12.43
C HIS A 54 -3.70 -1.31 -12.29
N ASN A 55 -4.53 -0.91 -13.24
CA ASN A 55 -5.39 0.25 -13.11
C ASN A 55 -6.75 -0.17 -12.54
N ASP A 56 -7.51 0.77 -12.02
CA ASP A 56 -8.94 0.61 -11.70
C ASP A 56 -9.78 0.31 -12.96
N GLY A 57 -9.31 0.65 -14.15
CA GLY A 57 -9.93 0.36 -15.44
C GLY A 57 -9.21 -0.65 -16.33
N GLY A 58 -9.97 -1.54 -17.00
CA GLY A 58 -9.47 -2.55 -17.94
C GLY A 58 -8.90 -3.81 -17.27
N GLU A 59 -8.91 -4.93 -17.97
CA GLU A 59 -8.49 -6.23 -17.43
C GLU A 59 -7.02 -6.51 -17.79
N ARG A 60 -6.08 -5.80 -17.13
CA ARG A 60 -4.63 -5.93 -17.39
C ARG A 60 -3.81 -5.87 -16.12
N LEU A 61 -2.80 -6.73 -16.09
CA LEU A 61 -1.66 -6.61 -15.19
C LEU A 61 -0.48 -6.02 -15.96
N PHE A 62 0.31 -5.25 -15.27
CA PHE A 62 1.58 -4.68 -15.72
C PHE A 62 2.69 -5.21 -14.82
N ALA A 63 3.83 -5.54 -15.40
CA ALA A 63 5.04 -5.90 -14.69
C ALA A 63 6.04 -4.76 -14.81
N ILE A 64 6.61 -4.33 -13.71
CA ILE A 64 7.65 -3.28 -13.66
C ILE A 64 8.80 -3.74 -12.77
N ASP A 65 9.96 -3.11 -12.92
CA ASP A 65 11.03 -3.21 -11.93
C ASP A 65 10.93 -2.12 -10.85
N SER A 66 11.85 -2.15 -9.90
CA SER A 66 11.91 -1.21 -8.77
C SER A 66 12.16 0.25 -9.17
N SER A 67 12.49 0.53 -10.43
CA SER A 67 12.61 1.89 -10.99
C SER A 67 11.37 2.34 -11.78
N GLY A 68 10.35 1.47 -11.89
CA GLY A 68 9.15 1.73 -12.68
C GLY A 68 9.29 1.44 -14.17
N ARG A 69 10.42 0.83 -14.60
CA ARG A 69 10.65 0.44 -15.98
C ARG A 69 9.65 -0.63 -16.40
N ASP A 70 9.06 -0.48 -17.57
CA ASP A 70 8.10 -1.43 -18.15
C ASP A 70 8.80 -2.75 -18.51
N LEU A 71 8.42 -3.82 -17.85
CA LEU A 71 8.87 -5.19 -18.15
C LEU A 71 7.87 -5.93 -19.05
N GLY A 72 6.62 -5.48 -19.09
CA GLY A 72 5.57 -6.06 -19.90
C GLY A 72 4.18 -5.93 -19.32
N ARG A 73 3.21 -6.32 -20.14
CA ARG A 73 1.80 -6.29 -19.72
C ARG A 73 1.09 -7.54 -20.16
N MET A 74 0.13 -7.98 -19.38
CA MET A 74 -0.65 -9.19 -19.64
C MET A 74 -2.15 -8.86 -19.57
N LYS A 75 -2.93 -9.42 -20.50
CA LYS A 75 -4.38 -9.31 -20.42
C LYS A 75 -4.92 -10.45 -19.55
N VAL A 76 -5.74 -10.14 -18.55
CA VAL A 76 -6.45 -11.14 -17.75
C VAL A 76 -7.75 -11.51 -18.45
N LYS A 77 -7.82 -12.74 -18.96
CA LYS A 77 -9.03 -13.29 -19.59
C LYS A 77 -10.04 -13.70 -18.53
N ASP A 78 -11.29 -13.76 -18.93
CA ASP A 78 -12.38 -14.26 -18.08
C ASP A 78 -12.48 -13.55 -16.71
N ALA A 79 -11.80 -12.43 -16.57
CA ALA A 79 -11.98 -11.47 -15.52
C ALA A 79 -12.79 -10.29 -16.05
N ARG A 80 -13.57 -9.67 -15.18
CA ARG A 80 -14.27 -8.43 -15.48
C ARG A 80 -13.80 -7.40 -14.48
N ASN A 81 -13.17 -6.34 -14.97
CA ASN A 81 -12.90 -5.18 -14.16
C ASN A 81 -14.17 -4.34 -14.07
N LYS A 82 -14.80 -4.33 -12.90
CA LYS A 82 -15.87 -3.40 -12.57
C LYS A 82 -15.31 -2.21 -11.82
N ASP A 83 -14.39 -2.52 -10.88
CA ASP A 83 -13.75 -1.56 -9.98
C ASP A 83 -12.61 -2.33 -9.27
N TRP A 84 -11.48 -2.55 -9.98
CA TRP A 84 -10.31 -3.20 -9.42
C TRP A 84 -9.56 -2.20 -8.56
N GLU A 85 -9.35 -2.53 -7.28
CA GLU A 85 -8.82 -1.57 -6.34
C GLU A 85 -7.43 -1.95 -5.82
N ASP A 86 -7.21 -3.22 -5.50
CA ASP A 86 -5.94 -3.63 -4.92
C ASP A 86 -5.55 -5.04 -5.35
N ILE A 87 -4.30 -5.41 -5.11
CA ILE A 87 -3.72 -6.70 -5.45
C ILE A 87 -2.81 -7.19 -4.32
N THR A 88 -2.95 -8.46 -3.94
CA THR A 88 -2.06 -9.09 -2.97
C THR A 88 -1.51 -10.41 -3.50
N ARG A 89 -0.56 -10.99 -2.78
CA ARG A 89 0.11 -12.24 -3.16
C ARG A 89 -0.10 -13.30 -2.08
N VAL A 90 -0.52 -14.49 -2.50
CA VAL A 90 -0.71 -15.65 -1.59
C VAL A 90 0.04 -16.85 -2.13
N MET A 91 0.30 -17.86 -1.27
CA MET A 91 0.76 -19.15 -1.74
C MET A 91 -0.44 -20.00 -2.16
N GLY A 92 -0.42 -20.50 -3.40
CA GLY A 92 -1.28 -21.62 -3.82
C GLY A 92 -0.72 -22.96 -3.36
N GLU A 93 -1.20 -24.07 -3.94
CA GLU A 93 -0.67 -25.40 -3.60
C GLU A 93 0.82 -25.52 -3.94
N ASP A 94 1.20 -25.20 -5.18
CA ASP A 94 2.56 -25.39 -5.67
C ASP A 94 3.27 -24.07 -6.04
N ARG A 95 2.51 -23.01 -6.26
CA ARG A 95 3.01 -21.73 -6.81
C ARG A 95 2.38 -20.53 -6.13
N PRO A 96 3.09 -19.40 -6.12
CA PRO A 96 2.49 -18.15 -5.69
C PRO A 96 1.39 -17.71 -6.66
N LEU A 97 0.35 -17.11 -6.09
CA LEU A 97 -0.78 -16.55 -6.80
C LEU A 97 -0.87 -15.06 -6.53
N LEU A 98 -1.15 -14.29 -7.55
CA LEU A 98 -1.61 -12.91 -7.45
C LEU A 98 -3.13 -12.93 -7.25
N VAL A 99 -3.64 -12.14 -6.33
CA VAL A 99 -5.06 -12.01 -6.02
C VAL A 99 -5.49 -10.59 -6.29
N ILE A 100 -6.28 -10.41 -7.35
CA ILE A 100 -6.82 -9.10 -7.72
C ILE A 100 -8.18 -8.93 -7.06
N GLY A 101 -8.36 -7.82 -6.36
CA GLY A 101 -9.61 -7.39 -5.74
C GLY A 101 -10.46 -6.53 -6.69
N ASP A 102 -11.56 -7.08 -7.23
CA ASP A 102 -12.64 -6.31 -7.86
C ASP A 102 -13.63 -5.92 -6.75
N THR A 103 -13.18 -5.01 -5.87
CA THR A 103 -13.78 -4.76 -4.55
C THR A 103 -14.36 -3.36 -4.37
N GLY A 104 -14.06 -2.42 -5.27
CA GLY A 104 -14.61 -1.07 -5.24
C GLY A 104 -16.13 -1.06 -5.39
N ASP A 105 -16.78 -0.18 -4.64
CA ASP A 105 -18.23 0.03 -4.66
C ASP A 105 -18.57 1.42 -4.13
N ASN A 106 -18.15 2.42 -4.85
CA ASN A 106 -18.30 3.85 -4.50
C ASN A 106 -19.71 4.25 -4.04
N LEU A 107 -20.74 3.49 -4.45
CA LEU A 107 -22.14 3.74 -4.10
C LEU A 107 -22.69 2.75 -3.07
N ALA A 108 -21.89 1.81 -2.58
CA ALA A 108 -22.29 0.74 -1.67
C ALA A 108 -23.56 -0.01 -2.13
N THR A 109 -23.56 -0.49 -3.37
CA THR A 109 -24.71 -1.14 -4.01
C THR A 109 -24.43 -2.58 -4.43
N ARG A 110 -23.17 -3.00 -4.46
CA ARG A 110 -22.76 -4.35 -4.88
C ARG A 110 -23.06 -5.37 -3.79
N LYS A 111 -23.97 -6.31 -4.05
CA LYS A 111 -24.31 -7.40 -3.12
C LYS A 111 -23.13 -8.35 -2.88
N SER A 112 -22.18 -8.41 -3.80
CA SER A 112 -20.92 -9.15 -3.68
C SER A 112 -19.85 -8.53 -4.55
N VAL A 113 -18.64 -8.59 -4.09
CA VAL A 113 -17.40 -8.24 -4.78
C VAL A 113 -16.71 -9.52 -5.29
N ARG A 114 -15.56 -9.43 -5.94
CA ARG A 114 -14.84 -10.60 -6.46
C ARG A 114 -13.36 -10.54 -6.21
N LEU A 115 -12.77 -11.72 -6.03
CA LEU A 115 -11.34 -11.93 -6.12
C LEU A 115 -11.03 -12.83 -7.33
N TYR A 116 -9.94 -12.51 -8.03
CA TYR A 116 -9.40 -13.30 -9.12
C TYR A 116 -8.01 -13.80 -8.73
N PHE A 117 -7.83 -15.12 -8.70
CA PHE A 117 -6.55 -15.76 -8.39
C PHE A 117 -5.85 -16.12 -9.69
N ILE A 118 -4.62 -15.66 -9.88
CA ILE A 118 -3.84 -15.83 -11.10
C ILE A 118 -2.47 -16.38 -10.69
N GLU A 119 -1.98 -17.44 -11.33
CA GLU A 119 -0.59 -17.85 -11.12
C GLU A 119 0.33 -16.67 -11.39
N GLU A 120 1.29 -16.44 -10.48
CA GLU A 120 2.25 -15.36 -10.64
C GLU A 120 3.01 -15.52 -11.96
N PRO A 121 2.93 -14.52 -12.86
CA PRO A 121 3.55 -14.63 -14.17
C PRO A 121 5.08 -14.61 -14.08
N SER A 122 5.76 -15.54 -14.75
CA SER A 122 7.20 -15.47 -14.96
C SER A 122 7.57 -14.52 -16.11
N PRO A 123 8.79 -13.99 -16.15
CA PRO A 123 9.22 -13.06 -17.20
C PRO A 123 8.98 -13.56 -18.63
N GLU A 124 9.05 -14.87 -18.87
CA GLU A 124 8.80 -15.49 -20.17
C GLU A 124 7.33 -15.35 -20.62
N SER A 125 6.41 -15.18 -19.67
CA SER A 125 4.99 -15.04 -19.95
C SER A 125 4.54 -13.58 -20.12
N PHE A 126 5.43 -12.60 -19.96
CA PHE A 126 5.08 -11.20 -20.15
C PHE A 126 4.68 -10.94 -21.62
N GLY A 127 3.53 -10.30 -21.80
CA GLY A 127 2.90 -10.10 -23.11
C GLY A 127 1.80 -11.11 -23.44
N GLU A 128 1.70 -12.21 -22.70
CA GLU A 128 0.70 -13.23 -22.92
C GLU A 128 -0.67 -12.87 -22.31
N LYS A 129 -1.59 -13.81 -22.42
CA LYS A 129 -2.93 -13.71 -21.80
C LYS A 129 -2.97 -14.64 -20.61
N LEU A 130 -3.28 -14.08 -19.44
CA LEU A 130 -3.46 -14.82 -18.21
C LEU A 130 -4.91 -15.25 -18.07
N THR A 131 -5.13 -16.39 -17.44
CA THR A 131 -6.47 -16.88 -17.08
C THR A 131 -6.48 -17.15 -15.58
N PRO A 132 -7.43 -16.58 -14.81
CA PRO A 132 -7.52 -16.91 -13.40
C PRO A 132 -7.72 -18.41 -13.18
N VAL A 133 -6.92 -18.98 -12.30
CA VAL A 133 -7.06 -20.38 -11.88
C VAL A 133 -8.27 -20.57 -10.98
N HIS A 134 -8.67 -19.53 -10.27
CA HIS A 134 -9.87 -19.50 -9.44
C HIS A 134 -10.50 -18.09 -9.39
N LYS A 135 -11.80 -18.05 -9.07
CA LYS A 135 -12.58 -16.82 -8.89
C LYS A 135 -13.61 -17.05 -7.80
N ILE A 136 -13.67 -16.12 -6.85
CA ILE A 136 -14.63 -16.20 -5.76
C ILE A 136 -15.45 -14.91 -5.66
N LYS A 137 -16.68 -15.02 -5.22
CA LYS A 137 -17.49 -13.89 -4.75
C LYS A 137 -17.35 -13.78 -3.25
N VAL A 138 -17.24 -12.53 -2.76
CA VAL A 138 -17.21 -12.23 -1.34
C VAL A 138 -18.37 -11.28 -1.02
N ARG A 139 -19.06 -11.56 0.08
CA ARG A 139 -20.10 -10.69 0.65
C ARG A 139 -19.64 -10.20 2.02
N TYR A 140 -20.03 -8.99 2.37
CA TYR A 140 -19.84 -8.48 3.72
C TYR A 140 -21.11 -8.71 4.53
N PRO A 141 -21.02 -9.16 5.81
CA PRO A 141 -22.17 -9.58 6.62
C PRO A 141 -23.13 -8.42 6.94
N ASP A 142 -22.63 -7.20 6.97
CA ASP A 142 -23.35 -5.99 7.31
C ASP A 142 -23.70 -5.12 6.09
N GLY A 143 -23.70 -5.71 4.89
CA GLY A 143 -24.10 -5.09 3.63
C GLY A 143 -22.95 -4.59 2.76
N PRO A 144 -23.24 -4.01 1.60
CA PRO A 144 -22.25 -3.53 0.65
C PRO A 144 -21.27 -2.53 1.25
N ARG A 145 -19.99 -2.62 0.86
CA ARG A 145 -18.90 -1.75 1.29
C ARG A 145 -18.00 -1.40 0.11
N ASP A 146 -17.49 -0.17 0.14
CA ASP A 146 -16.39 0.29 -0.71
C ASP A 146 -15.08 -0.13 -0.06
N VAL A 147 -14.38 -1.08 -0.69
CA VAL A 147 -13.12 -1.64 -0.19
C VAL A 147 -12.05 -1.44 -1.23
N GLU A 148 -11.09 -0.59 -0.92
CA GLU A 148 -9.97 -0.25 -1.80
C GLU A 148 -8.63 -0.80 -1.29
N SER A 149 -8.67 -1.75 -0.35
CA SER A 149 -7.45 -2.27 0.27
C SER A 149 -7.63 -3.74 0.59
N ILE A 150 -6.78 -4.59 0.03
CA ILE A 150 -6.70 -6.02 0.37
C ILE A 150 -5.26 -6.42 0.67
N ALA A 151 -5.05 -7.27 1.66
CA ALA A 151 -3.74 -7.85 1.94
C ALA A 151 -3.86 -9.29 2.42
N TYR A 152 -2.82 -10.07 2.19
CA TYR A 152 -2.71 -11.40 2.77
C TYR A 152 -1.91 -11.34 4.07
N ASP A 153 -2.51 -11.85 5.15
CA ASP A 153 -1.82 -12.08 6.42
C ASP A 153 -1.31 -13.51 6.49
N PRO A 154 0.01 -13.74 6.40
CA PRO A 154 0.59 -15.09 6.46
C PRO A 154 0.48 -15.72 7.84
N HIS A 155 0.16 -14.94 8.87
CA HIS A 155 0.09 -15.42 10.26
C HIS A 155 -1.25 -16.05 10.60
N SER A 156 -2.34 -15.40 10.19
CA SER A 156 -3.70 -15.93 10.37
C SER A 156 -4.17 -16.75 9.17
N ASP A 157 -3.41 -16.76 8.07
CA ASP A 157 -3.76 -17.35 6.79
C ASP A 157 -5.06 -16.79 6.21
N MET A 158 -5.22 -15.46 6.30
CA MET A 158 -6.40 -14.75 5.86
C MET A 158 -6.09 -13.72 4.78
N ILE A 159 -7.04 -13.51 3.87
CA ILE A 159 -7.09 -12.32 3.02
C ILE A 159 -7.95 -11.30 3.76
N LEU A 160 -7.34 -10.16 4.07
CA LEU A 160 -7.95 -9.05 4.79
C LEU A 160 -8.49 -8.01 3.80
N PHE A 161 -9.55 -7.31 4.21
CA PHE A 161 -10.22 -6.24 3.46
C PHE A 161 -10.39 -5.04 4.39
N LEU A 162 -9.93 -3.86 3.96
CA LEU A 162 -10.08 -2.62 4.72
C LEU A 162 -10.97 -1.65 3.93
N THR A 163 -12.03 -1.14 4.57
CA THR A 163 -12.96 -0.23 3.91
C THR A 163 -12.40 1.18 3.78
N LYS A 164 -12.74 1.85 2.68
CA LYS A 164 -12.34 3.23 2.42
C LYS A 164 -13.25 4.25 3.10
N ARG A 165 -14.56 4.07 3.00
CA ARG A 165 -15.52 5.13 3.34
C ARG A 165 -16.09 5.07 4.75
N ASP A 166 -15.93 3.96 5.44
CA ASP A 166 -16.32 3.87 6.85
C ASP A 166 -15.35 4.70 7.71
N VAL A 167 -15.88 5.37 8.74
CA VAL A 167 -15.10 6.13 9.71
C VAL A 167 -15.60 5.78 11.11
N PRO A 168 -14.82 4.99 11.87
CA PRO A 168 -13.52 4.35 11.55
C PRO A 168 -13.58 3.34 10.39
N PRO A 169 -12.45 3.09 9.69
CA PRO A 169 -12.43 2.04 8.69
C PRO A 169 -12.66 0.66 9.30
N LYS A 170 -13.39 -0.20 8.59
CA LYS A 170 -13.74 -1.55 9.02
C LYS A 170 -12.81 -2.58 8.39
N LEU A 171 -12.44 -3.57 9.19
CA LEU A 171 -11.61 -4.69 8.79
C LEU A 171 -12.46 -5.96 8.69
N TYR A 172 -12.34 -6.65 7.57
CA TYR A 172 -12.94 -7.96 7.32
C TYR A 172 -11.86 -8.94 6.90
N GLY A 173 -12.17 -10.23 6.95
CA GLY A 173 -11.25 -11.26 6.49
C GLY A 173 -11.97 -12.51 5.98
N ILE A 174 -11.30 -13.24 5.09
CA ILE A 174 -11.70 -14.59 4.66
C ILE A 174 -10.50 -15.53 4.78
N PRO A 175 -10.69 -16.80 5.18
CA PRO A 175 -9.60 -17.80 5.17
C PRO A 175 -9.12 -18.03 3.74
N ARG A 176 -7.78 -18.02 3.53
CA ARG A 176 -7.18 -18.22 2.22
C ARG A 176 -7.48 -19.59 1.63
N ASP A 177 -7.45 -20.64 2.43
CA ASP A 177 -7.73 -22.01 2.01
C ASP A 177 -9.15 -22.15 1.46
N LEU A 178 -10.15 -21.58 2.12
CA LEU A 178 -11.53 -21.55 1.63
C LEU A 178 -11.66 -20.65 0.39
N ALA A 179 -10.93 -19.54 0.34
CA ALA A 179 -10.95 -18.62 -0.80
C ALA A 179 -10.40 -19.26 -2.08
N LEU A 180 -9.57 -20.29 -1.98
CA LEU A 180 -9.02 -21.02 -3.12
C LEU A 180 -9.94 -22.13 -3.67
N VAL A 181 -10.96 -22.57 -2.92
CA VAL A 181 -11.81 -23.70 -3.32
C VAL A 181 -13.29 -23.33 -3.46
N GLU A 182 -13.77 -22.39 -2.66
CA GLU A 182 -15.17 -21.98 -2.66
C GLU A 182 -15.49 -21.01 -3.80
N LYS A 183 -16.77 -20.99 -4.21
CA LYS A 183 -17.24 -20.04 -5.24
C LYS A 183 -17.80 -18.76 -4.67
N GLU A 184 -18.19 -18.79 -3.40
CA GLU A 184 -18.75 -17.65 -2.68
C GLU A 184 -18.50 -17.83 -1.18
N LEU A 185 -18.05 -16.75 -0.51
CA LEU A 185 -17.88 -16.68 0.94
C LEU A 185 -18.53 -15.42 1.49
N GLU A 186 -18.94 -15.50 2.74
CA GLU A 186 -19.21 -14.31 3.54
C GLU A 186 -17.98 -13.99 4.37
N ALA A 187 -17.50 -12.74 4.26
CA ALA A 187 -16.34 -12.28 5.03
C ALA A 187 -16.70 -12.17 6.50
N THR A 188 -15.78 -12.52 7.36
CA THR A 188 -15.91 -12.28 8.80
C THR A 188 -15.61 -10.81 9.09
N TYR A 189 -16.51 -10.12 9.77
CA TYR A 189 -16.22 -8.80 10.35
C TYR A 189 -15.28 -8.97 11.53
N LEU A 190 -14.09 -8.39 11.45
CA LEU A 190 -13.06 -8.49 12.48
C LEU A 190 -13.16 -7.33 13.48
N GLY A 191 -13.54 -6.14 13.04
CA GLY A 191 -13.67 -4.96 13.86
C GLY A 191 -13.40 -3.66 13.09
N GLU A 192 -13.31 -2.55 13.83
CA GLU A 192 -12.90 -1.25 13.30
C GLU A 192 -11.44 -1.01 13.65
N ILE A 193 -10.66 -0.41 12.76
CA ILE A 193 -9.31 0.04 13.08
C ILE A 193 -9.34 1.39 13.77
N ARG A 194 -8.25 1.80 14.44
CA ARG A 194 -8.13 3.16 14.97
C ARG A 194 -8.34 4.17 13.83
N PRO A 195 -9.12 5.25 14.06
CA PRO A 195 -9.29 6.29 13.05
C PRO A 195 -7.95 6.89 12.63
N LEU A 196 -7.71 6.97 11.32
CA LEU A 196 -6.56 7.65 10.77
C LEU A 196 -6.68 9.16 10.99
N ARG A 197 -5.56 9.89 10.90
CA ARG A 197 -5.54 11.33 11.12
C ARG A 197 -6.58 12.05 10.25
N PRO A 198 -7.55 12.77 10.82
CA PRO A 198 -8.64 13.39 10.07
C PRO A 198 -8.13 14.47 9.11
N PRO A 199 -8.91 14.86 8.08
CA PRO A 199 -8.57 15.96 7.19
C PRO A 199 -8.41 17.26 7.98
N ALA A 200 -7.33 17.99 7.72
CA ALA A 200 -7.13 19.33 8.26
C ALA A 200 -7.79 20.38 7.34
N ARG A 201 -8.03 21.58 7.88
CA ARG A 201 -8.55 22.69 7.08
C ARG A 201 -7.65 23.03 5.89
N SER A 202 -6.34 22.88 6.03
CA SER A 202 -5.36 23.06 4.95
C SER A 202 -5.55 22.05 3.81
N ASP A 203 -5.88 20.79 4.14
CA ASP A 203 -6.13 19.76 3.13
C ASP A 203 -7.34 20.12 2.26
N ILE A 204 -8.42 20.59 2.91
CA ILE A 204 -9.66 20.99 2.23
C ILE A 204 -9.43 22.25 1.36
N LEU A 205 -8.68 23.22 1.87
CA LEU A 205 -8.39 24.45 1.15
C LEU A 205 -7.45 24.23 -0.05
N SER A 206 -6.45 23.37 0.09
CA SER A 206 -5.50 23.04 -0.98
C SER A 206 -6.11 22.16 -2.07
N ASN A 207 -7.06 21.30 -1.71
CA ASN A 207 -7.77 20.43 -2.64
C ASN A 207 -9.27 20.34 -2.31
N PRO A 208 -10.08 21.32 -2.74
CA PRO A 208 -11.53 21.36 -2.42
C PRO A 208 -12.32 20.13 -2.91
N LYS A 209 -11.80 19.41 -3.91
CA LYS A 209 -12.46 18.22 -4.45
C LYS A 209 -12.18 16.95 -3.67
N ARG A 210 -10.94 16.75 -3.21
CA ARG A 210 -10.48 15.52 -2.56
C ARG A 210 -9.99 15.71 -1.12
N GLY A 211 -9.80 16.95 -0.66
CA GLY A 211 -9.24 17.25 0.67
C GLY A 211 -10.02 16.65 1.84
N MET A 212 -11.32 16.40 1.68
CA MET A 212 -12.14 15.72 2.68
C MET A 212 -11.85 14.22 2.79
N TRP A 213 -11.19 13.63 1.78
CA TRP A 213 -10.98 12.19 1.68
C TRP A 213 -9.52 11.77 1.88
N VAL A 214 -8.66 12.72 2.23
CA VAL A 214 -7.20 12.48 2.36
C VAL A 214 -6.82 11.43 3.40
N SER A 215 -7.74 11.07 4.29
CA SER A 215 -7.52 10.10 5.36
C SER A 215 -8.18 8.73 5.09
N GLN A 216 -8.75 8.55 3.91
CA GLN A 216 -9.38 7.28 3.55
C GLN A 216 -8.31 6.29 3.07
N PRO A 217 -8.34 5.02 3.54
CA PRO A 217 -7.46 3.98 3.03
C PRO A 217 -7.67 3.74 1.54
N THR A 218 -6.60 3.70 0.77
CA THR A 218 -6.59 3.47 -0.68
C THR A 218 -5.71 2.29 -1.08
N GLY A 219 -5.04 1.64 -0.14
CA GLY A 219 -4.26 0.43 -0.34
C GLY A 219 -3.73 -0.11 0.98
N LEU A 220 -3.49 -1.40 1.03
CA LEU A 220 -2.96 -2.13 2.18
C LEU A 220 -2.01 -3.21 1.70
N ASP A 221 -0.82 -3.28 2.30
CA ASP A 221 0.05 -4.45 2.15
C ASP A 221 0.59 -4.91 3.50
N ILE A 222 0.88 -6.19 3.60
CA ILE A 222 1.47 -6.81 4.78
C ILE A 222 2.79 -7.47 4.37
N SER A 223 3.84 -7.20 5.13
CA SER A 223 5.16 -7.80 4.91
C SER A 223 5.09 -9.32 4.89
N THR A 224 5.94 -9.97 4.10
CA THR A 224 5.88 -11.44 3.91
C THR A 224 6.14 -12.23 5.18
N ASP A 225 6.81 -11.62 6.17
CA ASP A 225 6.98 -12.18 7.52
C ASP A 225 5.81 -11.88 8.46
N GLY A 226 4.82 -11.09 8.02
CA GLY A 226 3.64 -10.74 8.77
C GLY A 226 3.88 -9.80 9.96
N HIS A 227 5.02 -9.10 10.03
CA HIS A 227 5.33 -8.21 11.15
C HIS A 227 4.96 -6.75 10.91
N LEU A 228 5.00 -6.28 9.68
CA LEU A 228 4.66 -4.91 9.32
C LEU A 228 3.42 -4.88 8.40
N ALA A 229 2.56 -3.87 8.59
CA ALA A 229 1.50 -3.52 7.65
C ALA A 229 1.64 -2.07 7.23
N ALA A 230 1.42 -1.81 5.96
CA ALA A 230 1.46 -0.50 5.33
C ALA A 230 0.05 -0.14 4.83
N VAL A 231 -0.56 0.89 5.38
CA VAL A 231 -1.83 1.46 4.91
C VAL A 231 -1.54 2.79 4.23
N ILE A 232 -1.87 2.90 2.95
CA ILE A 232 -1.72 4.16 2.22
C ILE A 232 -3.05 4.92 2.20
N THR A 233 -2.96 6.25 2.21
CA THR A 233 -4.06 7.18 1.99
C THR A 233 -3.61 8.23 0.99
N TYR A 234 -4.50 9.08 0.51
CA TYR A 234 -4.11 10.18 -0.37
C TYR A 234 -3.08 11.15 0.24
N ARG A 235 -2.83 11.10 1.55
CA ARG A 235 -1.91 12.02 2.23
C ARG A 235 -0.68 11.34 2.81
N SER A 236 -0.84 10.16 3.39
CA SER A 236 0.17 9.56 4.25
C SER A 236 0.22 8.06 4.09
N LEU A 237 1.40 7.52 4.32
CA LEU A 237 1.64 6.12 4.59
C LEU A 237 1.63 5.92 6.10
N TYR A 238 0.83 4.98 6.57
CA TYR A 238 0.78 4.53 7.96
C TYR A 238 1.40 3.15 8.06
N VAL A 239 2.42 3.00 8.89
CA VAL A 239 3.08 1.72 9.12
C VAL A 239 2.81 1.25 10.53
N TYR A 240 2.29 0.04 10.63
CA TYR A 240 1.99 -0.65 11.89
C TYR A 240 2.97 -1.79 12.08
N GLU A 241 3.45 -1.97 13.31
CA GLU A 241 4.21 -3.15 13.71
C GLU A 241 3.33 -4.05 14.55
N ARG A 242 3.28 -5.34 14.24
CA ARG A 242 2.49 -6.32 14.96
C ARG A 242 3.36 -7.16 15.88
N GLY A 243 2.93 -7.30 17.12
CA GLY A 243 3.56 -8.20 18.09
C GLY A 243 3.38 -9.69 17.73
N LYS A 244 4.27 -10.54 18.24
CA LYS A 244 4.32 -11.97 17.89
C LYS A 244 3.00 -12.75 18.09
N HIS A 245 2.20 -12.39 19.07
CA HIS A 245 0.94 -13.07 19.43
C HIS A 245 -0.29 -12.19 19.22
N GLU A 246 -0.11 -11.08 18.55
CA GLU A 246 -1.13 -10.07 18.32
C GLU A 246 -1.83 -10.31 16.99
N THR A 247 -3.11 -10.04 16.93
CA THR A 247 -3.86 -9.99 15.67
C THR A 247 -3.64 -8.65 14.96
N TRP A 248 -3.91 -8.60 13.66
CA TRP A 248 -3.86 -7.30 12.96
C TRP A 248 -4.90 -6.31 13.47
N LEU A 249 -6.07 -6.77 13.93
CA LEU A 249 -7.05 -5.86 14.53
C LEU A 249 -6.47 -5.18 15.79
N GLU A 250 -5.82 -5.93 16.67
CA GLU A 250 -5.16 -5.38 17.85
C GLU A 250 -4.03 -4.41 17.48
N ALA A 251 -3.19 -4.76 16.51
CA ALA A 251 -2.13 -3.89 16.02
C ALA A 251 -2.68 -2.58 15.44
N PHE A 252 -3.78 -2.64 14.68
CA PHE A 252 -4.44 -1.47 14.10
C PHE A 252 -5.19 -0.60 15.11
N GLN A 253 -5.32 -1.00 16.37
CA GLN A 253 -5.83 -0.13 17.44
C GLN A 253 -4.76 0.80 18.02
N ARG A 254 -3.49 0.52 17.79
CA ARG A 254 -2.39 1.39 18.24
C ARG A 254 -2.14 2.55 17.28
N GLU A 255 -1.39 3.54 17.75
CA GLU A 255 -0.92 4.65 16.92
C GLU A 255 0.10 4.13 15.90
N PRO A 256 -0.11 4.32 14.60
CA PRO A 256 0.87 3.94 13.59
C PRO A 256 2.00 4.97 13.48
N ALA A 257 3.13 4.57 12.93
CA ALA A 257 4.08 5.52 12.38
C ALA A 257 3.50 6.16 11.13
N GLU A 258 3.34 7.48 11.13
CA GLU A 258 2.86 8.23 9.97
C GLU A 258 4.02 8.85 9.21
N PHE A 259 4.13 8.51 7.92
CA PHE A 259 5.05 9.12 6.98
C PHE A 259 4.24 9.95 5.99
N ILE A 260 4.40 11.27 6.05
CA ILE A 260 3.69 12.16 5.12
C ILE A 260 4.20 11.88 3.72
N GLY A 261 3.28 11.55 2.82
CA GLY A 261 3.58 11.21 1.44
C GLY A 261 4.20 12.36 0.66
N PRO A 262 4.79 12.06 -0.50
CA PRO A 262 5.29 13.08 -1.39
C PRO A 262 4.15 14.02 -1.81
N PRO A 263 4.45 15.29 -2.16
CA PRO A 263 3.40 16.24 -2.54
C PRO A 263 2.58 15.76 -3.72
N GLY A 264 1.28 15.57 -3.53
CA GLY A 264 0.46 15.22 -4.68
C GLY A 264 -0.91 14.64 -4.43
N LEU A 265 -1.22 14.13 -3.25
CA LEU A 265 -2.56 13.67 -2.86
C LEU A 265 -3.25 12.74 -3.87
N HIS A 266 -2.58 11.68 -4.31
CA HIS A 266 -3.12 10.70 -5.25
C HIS A 266 -2.42 9.34 -5.11
N ASP A 267 -1.97 9.00 -3.88
CA ASP A 267 -1.32 7.73 -3.63
C ASP A 267 -2.41 6.66 -3.44
N GLU A 268 -2.37 5.63 -4.29
CA GLU A 268 -3.41 4.60 -4.28
C GLU A 268 -2.85 3.17 -4.27
N ALA A 269 -1.56 2.99 -4.48
CA ALA A 269 -0.96 1.67 -4.52
C ALA A 269 0.26 1.59 -3.61
N VAL A 270 0.36 0.55 -2.79
CA VAL A 270 1.44 0.33 -1.82
C VAL A 270 1.90 -1.11 -1.84
N ALA A 271 3.22 -1.34 -1.74
CA ALA A 271 3.79 -2.68 -1.57
C ALA A 271 5.08 -2.64 -0.76
N PHE A 272 5.29 -3.62 0.09
CA PHE A 272 6.63 -3.95 0.57
C PHE A 272 7.47 -4.52 -0.56
N SER A 273 8.77 -4.22 -0.60
CA SER A 273 9.70 -4.95 -1.44
C SER A 273 9.80 -6.41 -0.99
N GLN A 274 10.14 -7.31 -1.90
CA GLN A 274 10.26 -8.74 -1.60
C GLN A 274 11.28 -9.02 -0.47
N ASP A 275 12.36 -8.25 -0.42
CA ASP A 275 13.39 -8.33 0.61
C ASP A 275 13.01 -7.58 1.90
N GLN A 276 11.85 -6.96 1.94
CA GLN A 276 11.31 -6.20 3.07
C GLN A 276 12.20 -5.03 3.52
N GLN A 277 13.06 -4.52 2.63
CA GLN A 277 13.95 -3.39 2.94
C GLN A 277 13.34 -2.04 2.58
N ALA A 278 12.19 -2.03 1.88
CA ALA A 278 11.54 -0.79 1.45
C ALA A 278 10.04 -0.97 1.27
N ILE A 279 9.32 0.16 1.32
CA ILE A 279 7.93 0.28 0.91
C ILE A 279 7.88 1.14 -0.35
N TYR A 280 7.20 0.65 -1.38
CA TYR A 280 6.96 1.37 -2.62
C TYR A 280 5.54 1.91 -2.65
N VAL A 281 5.39 3.13 -3.18
CA VAL A 281 4.11 3.81 -3.34
C VAL A 281 4.01 4.33 -4.76
N ALA A 282 2.93 4.00 -5.45
CA ALA A 282 2.61 4.54 -6.76
C ALA A 282 1.39 5.45 -6.68
N THR A 283 1.36 6.47 -7.55
CA THR A 283 0.30 7.49 -7.56
C THR A 283 -0.47 7.45 -8.86
N GLU A 284 -1.75 7.84 -8.84
CA GLU A 284 -2.53 8.13 -10.05
C GLU A 284 -2.01 9.39 -10.74
N ARG A 285 -1.20 9.32 -11.76
CA ARG A 285 -0.78 10.47 -12.59
C ARG A 285 -0.11 10.04 -13.87
N ARG A 286 0.05 10.97 -14.80
CA ARG A 286 0.89 10.79 -15.99
C ARG A 286 2.00 11.85 -16.05
N PRO A 287 3.26 11.45 -16.06
CA PRO A 287 3.80 10.13 -15.72
C PRO A 287 3.64 9.89 -14.21
N ALA A 288 3.17 8.69 -13.84
CA ALA A 288 3.01 8.31 -12.45
C ALA A 288 4.39 8.16 -11.78
N PRO A 289 4.71 8.90 -10.72
CA PRO A 289 5.92 8.66 -9.96
C PRO A 289 5.80 7.35 -9.16
N LEU A 290 6.90 6.64 -9.05
CA LEU A 290 7.09 5.54 -8.11
C LEU A 290 8.01 6.03 -7.01
N HIS A 291 7.49 6.09 -5.79
CA HIS A 291 8.25 6.51 -4.61
C HIS A 291 8.65 5.30 -3.78
N ARG A 292 9.71 5.46 -3.02
CA ARG A 292 10.26 4.44 -2.13
C ARG A 292 10.54 5.06 -0.77
N LEU A 293 10.18 4.37 0.29
CA LEU A 293 10.59 4.60 1.66
C LEU A 293 11.49 3.45 2.09
N ASP A 294 12.75 3.72 2.39
CA ASP A 294 13.67 2.71 2.92
C ASP A 294 13.31 2.38 4.37
N LEU A 295 13.27 1.08 4.69
CA LEU A 295 13.08 0.57 6.05
C LEU A 295 14.44 0.41 6.75
N ASP A 296 15.20 1.49 6.74
CA ASP A 296 16.46 1.58 7.43
C ASP A 296 16.29 1.77 8.96
N GLU A 297 17.39 1.75 9.71
CA GLU A 297 17.33 1.89 11.17
C GLU A 297 16.62 3.17 11.65
N PRO A 298 16.77 4.35 11.01
CA PRO A 298 15.95 5.52 11.29
C PRO A 298 14.44 5.30 11.14
N ALA A 299 14.01 4.69 10.05
CA ALA A 299 12.58 4.40 9.79
C ALA A 299 12.03 3.38 10.80
N LEU A 300 12.77 2.30 11.04
CA LEU A 300 12.39 1.27 12.01
C LEU A 300 12.30 1.81 13.43
N ARG A 301 13.18 2.76 13.82
CA ARG A 301 13.07 3.43 15.12
C ARG A 301 11.80 4.27 15.25
N VAL A 302 11.37 4.95 14.20
CA VAL A 302 10.10 5.71 14.20
C VAL A 302 8.94 4.75 14.36
N ILE A 303 8.90 3.66 13.59
CA ILE A 303 7.84 2.65 13.65
C ILE A 303 7.74 2.07 15.05
N ARG A 304 8.85 1.57 15.63
CA ARG A 304 8.87 0.97 16.96
C ARG A 304 8.51 1.95 18.08
N ARG A 305 8.92 3.23 17.97
CA ARG A 305 8.59 4.26 18.95
C ARG A 305 7.09 4.55 19.00
N GLU A 306 6.43 4.63 17.86
CA GLU A 306 4.99 4.85 17.81
C GLU A 306 4.23 3.61 18.30
N THR A 307 4.65 2.43 17.88
CA THR A 307 4.05 1.15 18.31
C THR A 307 4.18 0.90 19.83
N ALA A 308 5.23 1.41 20.48
CA ALA A 308 5.43 1.26 21.92
C ALA A 308 4.58 2.20 22.78
N LYS A 309 3.89 3.17 22.18
CA LYS A 309 2.92 4.01 22.90
C LYS A 309 1.65 3.19 23.15
N GLU A 310 1.31 3.02 24.42
CA GLU A 310 0.03 2.41 24.80
C GLU A 310 -1.14 3.23 24.25
N PRO A 311 -2.28 2.57 23.92
CA PRO A 311 -3.46 3.23 23.38
C PRO A 311 -4.12 4.22 24.34
#